data_63b3dfc4aa3d291477f669b2fc2505cd
#
_entry.id   63b3dfc4aa3d291477f669b2fc2505cd
#
_cell.length_a   1.000
_cell.length_b   1.000
_cell.length_c   1.000
_cell.angle_alpha   90.00
_cell.angle_beta   90.00
_cell.angle_gamma   90.00
#
_symmetry.space_group_name_H-M   'P 1'
#
loop_
_entity.id
_entity.type
_entity.pdbx_description
1 polymer ?
#
loop_
_entity_poly.entity_id
_entity_poly.type
_entity_poly.pdbx_seq_one_letter_code
_entity_poly.pdbx_strand_id
1 'polypeptide(L)'
;LLEVEKVHDYLETLPQIGKVLSIATTLKVVRLLNDDRVPDDYDLTLYRKLFPKDAKKTFLDPYLSADANQIRINLRIEETNPTLNRGELIEKIKRQMVDEFGIAEERIHFTGMAVLYNNMLHSLYQSQIMTLGMVFVAILLMFMVLFRNIGLAVLAIIPNILSAGIILGLMGWLGI
;
A
#
# COMPACT_ATOMS: atom_id res chain seq x y z
N LEU A 1 -10.66 -16.83 13.13
CA LEU A 1 -10.85 -15.58 13.87
C LEU A 1 -9.61 -15.22 14.70
N LEU A 2 -8.98 -16.16 15.39
CA LEU A 2 -7.73 -15.94 16.14
C LEU A 2 -6.58 -15.47 15.26
N GLU A 3 -6.48 -15.94 14.02
CA GLU A 3 -5.47 -15.45 13.06
C GLU A 3 -5.71 -13.99 12.68
N VAL A 4 -6.97 -13.60 12.50
CA VAL A 4 -7.33 -12.20 12.19
C VAL A 4 -6.99 -11.27 13.35
N GLU A 5 -7.17 -11.74 14.59
CA GLU A 5 -6.79 -10.99 15.79
C GLU A 5 -5.28 -10.78 15.88
N LYS A 6 -4.48 -11.82 15.61
CA LYS A 6 -3.00 -11.70 15.57
C LYS A 6 -2.54 -10.70 14.50
N VAL A 7 -3.12 -10.77 13.29
CA VAL A 7 -2.83 -9.82 12.22
C VAL A 7 -3.23 -8.40 12.63
N HIS A 8 -4.39 -8.24 13.26
CA HIS A 8 -4.86 -6.96 13.76
C HIS A 8 -3.89 -6.36 14.78
N ASP A 9 -3.50 -7.16 15.79
CA ASP A 9 -2.59 -6.73 16.84
C ASP A 9 -1.21 -6.37 16.27
N TYR A 10 -0.68 -7.15 15.35
CA TYR A 10 0.55 -6.81 14.64
C TYR A 10 0.44 -5.45 13.91
N LEU A 11 -0.65 -5.23 13.19
CA LEU A 11 -0.85 -3.98 12.46
C LEU A 11 -0.96 -2.76 13.40
N GLU A 12 -1.50 -2.93 14.60
CA GLU A 12 -1.53 -1.89 15.64
C GLU A 12 -0.14 -1.55 16.20
N THR A 13 0.84 -2.46 16.09
CA THR A 13 2.22 -2.18 16.54
C THR A 13 3.02 -1.30 15.58
N LEU A 14 2.55 -1.11 14.35
CA LEU A 14 3.27 -0.35 13.34
C LEU A 14 3.13 1.17 13.58
N PRO A 15 4.24 1.91 13.76
CA PRO A 15 4.20 3.33 14.11
C PRO A 15 3.63 4.23 13.00
N GLN A 16 3.52 3.72 11.78
CA GLN A 16 2.93 4.44 10.64
C GLN A 16 1.40 4.27 10.57
N ILE A 17 0.85 3.37 11.39
CA ILE A 17 -0.59 3.07 11.42
C ILE A 17 -1.20 3.69 12.67
N GLY A 18 -2.10 4.66 12.49
CA GLY A 18 -2.76 5.34 13.60
C GLY A 18 -3.95 4.56 14.16
N LYS A 19 -4.69 3.83 13.33
CA LYS A 19 -5.85 3.03 13.78
C LYS A 19 -6.11 1.85 12.85
N VAL A 20 -6.35 0.70 13.46
CA VAL A 20 -6.77 -0.54 12.78
C VAL A 20 -8.22 -0.82 13.12
N LEU A 21 -9.05 -1.09 12.13
CA LEU A 21 -10.45 -1.48 12.28
C LEU A 21 -10.70 -2.77 11.52
N SER A 22 -11.14 -3.79 12.23
CA SER A 22 -11.46 -5.10 11.66
C SER A 22 -12.54 -5.79 12.50
N ILE A 23 -12.92 -6.98 12.09
CA ILE A 23 -13.80 -7.84 12.89
C ILE A 23 -13.20 -8.15 14.28
N ALA A 24 -11.86 -8.14 14.42
CA ALA A 24 -11.19 -8.31 15.71
C ALA A 24 -11.54 -7.18 16.70
N THR A 25 -11.73 -5.94 16.23
CA THR A 25 -12.21 -4.83 17.07
C THR A 25 -13.56 -5.17 17.68
N THR A 26 -14.48 -5.72 16.89
CA THR A 26 -15.80 -6.15 17.38
C THR A 26 -15.68 -7.28 18.39
N LEU A 27 -14.78 -8.24 18.15
CA LEU A 27 -14.53 -9.35 19.08
C LEU A 27 -13.95 -8.88 20.41
N LYS A 28 -12.99 -7.92 20.38
CA LYS A 28 -12.44 -7.30 21.60
C LYS A 28 -13.54 -6.65 22.43
N VAL A 29 -14.47 -5.94 21.80
CA VAL A 29 -15.62 -5.33 22.49
C VAL A 29 -16.57 -6.40 23.08
N VAL A 30 -16.85 -7.48 22.35
CA VAL A 30 -17.69 -8.58 22.84
C VAL A 30 -17.02 -9.28 24.02
N ARG A 31 -15.70 -9.49 24.03
CA ARG A 31 -14.97 -10.04 25.18
C ARG A 31 -15.11 -9.16 26.43
N LEU A 32 -14.91 -7.83 26.26
CA LEU A 32 -15.06 -6.88 27.38
C LEU A 32 -16.48 -6.93 28.00
N LEU A 33 -17.50 -7.21 27.20
CA LEU A 33 -18.88 -7.34 27.67
C LEU A 33 -19.20 -8.73 28.27
N ASN A 34 -18.34 -9.73 28.04
CA ASN A 34 -18.56 -11.13 28.43
C ASN A 34 -17.50 -11.63 29.43
N ASP A 35 -17.07 -10.78 30.39
CA ASP A 35 -16.09 -11.10 31.44
C ASP A 35 -14.77 -11.71 30.91
N ASP A 36 -14.28 -11.18 29.78
CA ASP A 36 -13.03 -11.58 29.12
C ASP A 36 -12.98 -13.05 28.62
N ARG A 37 -14.13 -13.71 28.54
CA ARG A 37 -14.25 -15.04 27.96
C ARG A 37 -14.01 -15.00 26.44
N VAL A 38 -13.10 -15.86 25.97
CA VAL A 38 -12.94 -16.11 24.53
C VAL A 38 -14.19 -16.81 24.01
N PRO A 39 -14.93 -16.21 23.07
CA PRO A 39 -16.13 -16.86 22.51
C PRO A 39 -15.72 -18.16 21.80
N ASP A 40 -16.41 -19.25 22.14
CA ASP A 40 -16.26 -20.53 21.45
C ASP A 40 -16.96 -20.49 20.08
N ASP A 41 -16.68 -21.44 19.17
CA ASP A 41 -17.29 -21.50 17.84
C ASP A 41 -18.81 -21.54 17.90
N TYR A 42 -19.36 -22.11 18.97
CA TYR A 42 -20.79 -22.12 19.27
C TYR A 42 -21.31 -20.72 19.61
N ASP A 43 -20.59 -20.00 20.46
CA ASP A 43 -20.91 -18.62 20.86
C ASP A 43 -20.89 -17.69 19.64
N LEU A 44 -19.90 -17.83 18.78
CA LEU A 44 -19.78 -17.04 17.53
C LEU A 44 -20.96 -17.30 16.58
N THR A 45 -21.41 -18.54 16.49
CA THR A 45 -22.58 -18.90 15.68
C THR A 45 -23.87 -18.36 16.29
N LEU A 46 -23.96 -18.38 17.63
CA LEU A 46 -25.08 -17.85 18.39
C LEU A 46 -25.13 -16.32 18.28
N TYR A 47 -24.00 -15.64 18.44
CA TYR A 47 -23.89 -14.19 18.26
C TYR A 47 -24.27 -13.79 16.84
N ARG A 48 -23.83 -14.52 15.82
CA ARG A 48 -24.22 -14.26 14.42
C ARG A 48 -25.73 -14.36 14.19
N LYS A 49 -26.42 -15.24 14.92
CA LYS A 49 -27.89 -15.41 14.84
C LYS A 49 -28.66 -14.42 15.72
N LEU A 50 -28.16 -14.10 16.89
CA LEU A 50 -28.81 -13.24 17.87
C LEU A 50 -28.53 -11.74 17.68
N PHE A 51 -27.51 -11.40 16.88
CA PHE A 51 -27.20 -10.00 16.62
C PHE A 51 -28.40 -9.30 15.96
N PRO A 52 -28.90 -8.20 16.54
CA PRO A 52 -29.92 -7.38 15.89
C PRO A 52 -29.47 -6.97 14.48
N LYS A 53 -30.40 -6.93 13.53
CA LYS A 53 -30.08 -6.60 12.12
C LYS A 53 -29.31 -5.28 11.97
N ASP A 54 -29.60 -4.30 12.81
CA ASP A 54 -28.94 -3.00 12.79
C ASP A 54 -27.50 -3.07 13.34
N ALA A 55 -27.28 -3.86 14.39
CA ALA A 55 -25.94 -4.10 14.93
C ALA A 55 -25.07 -4.90 13.96
N LYS A 56 -25.64 -5.88 13.25
CA LYS A 56 -24.93 -6.62 12.20
C LYS A 56 -24.45 -5.70 11.07
N LYS A 57 -25.30 -4.80 10.60
CA LYS A 57 -24.95 -3.80 9.58
C LYS A 57 -23.81 -2.89 10.00
N THR A 58 -23.73 -2.54 11.29
CA THR A 58 -22.74 -1.59 11.78
C THR A 58 -21.41 -2.26 12.12
N PHE A 59 -21.43 -3.47 12.70
CA PHE A 59 -20.26 -4.10 13.29
C PHE A 59 -19.68 -5.29 12.51
N LEU A 60 -20.47 -5.92 11.64
CA LEU A 60 -20.02 -7.11 10.89
C LEU A 60 -19.93 -6.85 9.38
N ASP A 61 -21.00 -6.31 8.80
CA ASP A 61 -21.08 -6.15 7.34
C ASP A 61 -19.97 -5.28 6.72
N PRO A 62 -19.39 -4.25 7.40
CA PRO A 62 -18.27 -3.51 6.85
C PRO A 62 -16.96 -4.30 6.73
N TYR A 63 -16.82 -5.37 7.53
CA TYR A 63 -15.57 -6.13 7.65
C TYR A 63 -15.67 -7.56 7.10
N LEU A 64 -16.87 -8.02 6.76
CA LEU A 64 -17.11 -9.38 6.26
C LEU A 64 -17.88 -9.31 4.94
N SER A 65 -17.42 -10.06 3.93
CA SER A 65 -18.19 -10.18 2.68
C SER A 65 -19.51 -10.91 2.90
N ALA A 66 -20.47 -10.69 2.00
CA ALA A 66 -21.78 -11.34 2.08
C ALA A 66 -21.68 -12.87 2.17
N ASP A 67 -20.71 -13.46 1.44
CA ASP A 67 -20.44 -14.89 1.40
C ASP A 67 -19.55 -15.38 2.54
N ALA A 68 -19.16 -14.48 3.46
CA ALA A 68 -18.23 -14.74 4.57
C ALA A 68 -16.88 -15.35 4.16
N ASN A 69 -16.46 -15.16 2.92
CA ASN A 69 -15.23 -15.71 2.35
C ASN A 69 -14.07 -14.70 2.34
N GLN A 70 -14.35 -13.43 2.60
CA GLN A 70 -13.36 -12.35 2.64
C GLN A 70 -13.52 -11.51 3.90
N ILE A 71 -12.39 -11.15 4.49
CA ILE A 71 -12.33 -10.27 5.65
C ILE A 71 -11.62 -8.99 5.23
N ARG A 72 -12.20 -7.86 5.61
CA ARG A 72 -11.63 -6.55 5.40
C ARG A 72 -11.02 -6.02 6.69
N ILE A 73 -9.76 -5.58 6.59
CA ILE A 73 -9.08 -4.84 7.65
C ILE A 73 -8.86 -3.42 7.11
N ASN A 74 -9.40 -2.43 7.80
CA ASN A 74 -9.23 -1.02 7.46
C ASN A 74 -8.10 -0.42 8.29
N LEU A 75 -7.10 0.12 7.60
CA LEU A 75 -5.93 0.76 8.19
C LEU A 75 -6.00 2.27 7.96
N ARG A 76 -5.81 3.04 9.01
CA ARG A 76 -5.62 4.48 8.90
C ARG A 76 -4.13 4.79 9.02
N ILE A 77 -3.54 5.27 7.93
CA ILE A 77 -2.12 5.63 7.87
C ILE A 77 -1.96 7.08 8.34
N GLU A 78 -0.96 7.35 9.18
CA GLU A 78 -0.56 8.71 9.56
C GLU A 78 0.27 9.34 8.45
N GLU A 79 -0.37 10.16 7.63
CA GLU A 79 0.29 10.82 6.48
C GLU A 79 1.27 11.95 6.88
N THR A 80 1.19 12.43 8.10
CA THR A 80 2.08 13.48 8.63
C THR A 80 3.48 12.98 8.99
N ASN A 81 3.72 11.67 8.95
CA ASN A 81 5.02 11.10 9.24
C ASN A 81 5.99 11.34 8.05
N PRO A 82 7.06 12.15 8.20
CA PRO A 82 7.97 12.49 7.11
C PRO A 82 8.77 11.29 6.59
N THR A 83 8.83 10.19 7.35
CA THR A 83 9.52 8.95 6.96
C THR A 83 8.59 7.93 6.30
N LEU A 84 7.35 8.32 6.01
CA LEU A 84 6.38 7.41 5.43
C LEU A 84 6.68 7.12 3.96
N ASN A 85 7.23 5.94 3.71
CA ASN A 85 7.24 5.34 2.38
C ASN A 85 6.08 4.36 2.24
N ARG A 86 5.03 4.76 1.53
CA ARG A 86 3.81 3.95 1.36
C ARG A 86 4.09 2.61 0.69
N GLY A 87 4.98 2.60 -0.31
CA GLY A 87 5.37 1.38 -1.01
C GLY A 87 6.08 0.39 -0.08
N GLU A 88 7.06 0.86 0.69
CA GLU A 88 7.78 0.03 1.66
C GLU A 88 6.86 -0.49 2.78
N LEU A 89 5.93 0.33 3.24
CA LEU A 89 4.95 -0.08 4.25
C LEU A 89 4.07 -1.22 3.74
N ILE A 90 3.53 -1.09 2.53
CA ILE A 90 2.69 -2.12 1.89
C ILE A 90 3.48 -3.42 1.73
N GLU A 91 4.70 -3.34 1.20
CA GLU A 91 5.58 -4.50 1.02
C GLU A 91 5.99 -5.16 2.35
N LYS A 92 6.26 -4.35 3.37
CA LYS A 92 6.55 -4.84 4.72
C LYS A 92 5.38 -5.62 5.30
N ILE A 93 4.18 -5.06 5.24
CA ILE A 93 2.96 -5.72 5.73
C ILE A 93 2.74 -7.02 4.95
N LYS A 94 2.90 -6.98 3.62
CA LYS A 94 2.70 -8.15 2.75
C LYS A 94 3.64 -9.29 3.12
N ARG A 95 4.95 -9.01 3.24
CA ARG A 95 5.95 -10.01 3.65
C ARG A 95 5.63 -10.60 5.00
N GLN A 96 5.30 -9.78 5.98
CA GLN A 96 4.97 -10.25 7.32
C GLN A 96 3.74 -11.16 7.33
N MET A 97 2.72 -10.84 6.52
CA MET A 97 1.54 -11.68 6.39
C MET A 97 1.85 -13.05 5.77
N VAL A 98 2.78 -13.09 4.82
CA VAL A 98 3.21 -14.36 4.19
C VAL A 98 4.14 -15.14 5.13
N ASP A 99 5.18 -14.49 5.64
CA ASP A 99 6.28 -15.16 6.35
C ASP A 99 5.90 -15.58 7.77
N GLU A 100 5.18 -14.73 8.50
CA GLU A 100 4.87 -14.97 9.92
C GLU A 100 3.48 -15.58 10.11
N PHE A 101 2.49 -15.11 9.35
CA PHE A 101 1.11 -15.61 9.48
C PHE A 101 0.77 -16.72 8.49
N GLY A 102 1.67 -17.07 7.55
CA GLY A 102 1.47 -18.16 6.59
C GLY A 102 0.31 -17.93 5.63
N ILE A 103 -0.10 -16.68 5.40
CA ILE A 103 -1.19 -16.35 4.49
C ILE A 103 -0.65 -16.36 3.07
N ALA A 104 -1.25 -17.16 2.19
CA ALA A 104 -0.85 -17.21 0.79
C ALA A 104 -0.97 -15.82 0.14
N GLU A 105 0.06 -15.41 -0.62
CA GLU A 105 0.14 -14.09 -1.24
C GLU A 105 -1.09 -13.76 -2.10
N GLU A 106 -1.63 -14.77 -2.79
CA GLU A 106 -2.82 -14.66 -3.65
C GLU A 106 -4.11 -14.30 -2.88
N ARG A 107 -4.11 -14.50 -1.55
CA ARG A 107 -5.24 -14.19 -0.68
C ARG A 107 -5.16 -12.81 -0.06
N ILE A 108 -4.04 -12.10 -0.25
CA ILE A 108 -3.79 -10.78 0.31
C ILE A 108 -4.04 -9.72 -0.76
N HIS A 109 -5.08 -8.91 -0.58
CA HIS A 109 -5.44 -7.86 -1.52
C HIS A 109 -5.39 -6.50 -0.83
N PHE A 110 -4.44 -5.66 -1.24
CA PHE A 110 -4.36 -4.28 -0.78
C PHE A 110 -5.22 -3.39 -1.67
N THR A 111 -6.08 -2.59 -1.05
CA THR A 111 -6.96 -1.65 -1.73
C THR A 111 -7.02 -0.32 -0.98
N GLY A 112 -7.63 0.67 -1.59
CA GLY A 112 -7.84 1.96 -0.94
C GLY A 112 -6.96 3.07 -1.51
N MET A 113 -7.17 4.28 -0.98
CA MET A 113 -6.56 5.50 -1.51
C MET A 113 -5.03 5.48 -1.44
N ALA A 114 -4.44 4.95 -0.36
CA ALA A 114 -3.00 4.89 -0.20
C ALA A 114 -2.33 4.01 -1.27
N VAL A 115 -2.92 2.86 -1.59
CA VAL A 115 -2.43 1.95 -2.63
C VAL A 115 -2.60 2.58 -4.01
N LEU A 116 -3.78 3.16 -4.29
CA LEU A 116 -4.05 3.83 -5.54
C LEU A 116 -3.07 4.98 -5.80
N TYR A 117 -2.85 5.82 -4.78
CA TYR A 117 -1.92 6.94 -4.86
C TYR A 117 -0.47 6.48 -5.08
N ASN A 118 -0.03 5.44 -4.37
CA ASN A 118 1.30 4.85 -4.58
C ASN A 118 1.49 4.33 -6.01
N ASN A 119 0.50 3.60 -6.53
CA ASN A 119 0.55 3.05 -7.89
C ASN A 119 0.52 4.16 -8.95
N MET A 120 -0.29 5.20 -8.71
CA MET A 120 -0.37 6.36 -9.60
C MET A 120 0.97 7.10 -9.65
N LEU A 121 1.58 7.40 -8.51
CA LEU A 121 2.90 8.04 -8.46
C LEU A 121 3.96 7.20 -9.16
N HIS A 122 4.00 5.90 -8.89
CA HIS A 122 4.97 4.99 -9.52
C HIS A 122 4.80 4.98 -11.06
N SER A 123 3.57 4.91 -11.55
CA SER A 123 3.26 4.96 -12.97
C SER A 123 3.65 6.29 -13.62
N LEU A 124 3.42 7.41 -12.92
CA LEU A 124 3.82 8.74 -13.39
C LEU A 124 5.34 8.86 -13.51
N TYR A 125 6.10 8.45 -12.49
CA TYR A 125 7.56 8.47 -12.54
C TYR A 125 8.11 7.60 -13.66
N GLN A 126 7.60 6.40 -13.81
CA GLN A 126 8.03 5.48 -14.87
C GLN A 126 7.74 6.06 -16.26
N SER A 127 6.57 6.63 -16.46
CA SER A 127 6.18 7.29 -17.71
C SER A 127 7.08 8.48 -18.03
N GLN A 128 7.39 9.33 -17.04
CA GLN A 128 8.28 10.47 -17.21
C GLN A 128 9.70 10.05 -17.60
N ILE A 129 10.28 9.07 -16.91
CA ILE A 129 11.63 8.57 -17.19
C ILE A 129 11.67 7.99 -18.61
N MET A 130 10.66 7.21 -19.00
CA MET A 130 10.60 6.60 -20.33
C MET A 130 10.45 7.63 -21.44
N THR A 131 9.60 8.64 -21.24
CA THR A 131 9.40 9.73 -22.19
C THR A 131 10.67 10.57 -22.34
N LEU A 132 11.31 10.95 -21.23
CA LEU A 132 12.55 11.71 -21.23
C LEU A 132 13.68 10.93 -21.92
N GLY A 133 13.81 9.65 -21.63
CA GLY A 133 14.77 8.75 -22.28
C GLY A 133 14.55 8.65 -23.79
N MET A 134 13.30 8.51 -24.23
CA MET A 134 12.96 8.45 -25.65
C MET A 134 13.31 9.75 -26.38
N VAL A 135 13.07 10.91 -25.76
CA VAL A 135 13.47 12.22 -26.30
C VAL A 135 15.00 12.31 -26.44
N PHE A 136 15.78 11.90 -25.46
CA PHE A 136 17.22 11.88 -25.56
C PHE A 136 17.72 10.95 -26.67
N VAL A 137 17.12 9.78 -26.84
CA VAL A 137 17.44 8.87 -27.93
C VAL A 137 17.14 9.51 -29.29
N ALA A 138 16.00 10.19 -29.44
CA ALA A 138 15.65 10.89 -30.67
C ALA A 138 16.63 12.02 -31.02
N ILE A 139 17.05 12.82 -30.01
CA ILE A 139 18.05 13.88 -30.17
C ILE A 139 19.40 13.28 -30.54
N LEU A 140 19.82 12.18 -29.93
CA LEU A 140 21.06 11.50 -30.24
C LEU A 140 21.09 11.01 -31.66
N LEU A 141 19.99 10.40 -32.13
CA LEU A 141 19.84 9.95 -33.54
C LEU A 141 19.92 11.12 -34.50
N MET A 142 19.28 12.25 -34.17
CA MET A 142 19.35 13.46 -34.96
C MET A 142 20.77 13.98 -35.07
N PHE A 143 21.53 14.05 -33.99
CA PHE A 143 22.93 14.46 -33.99
C PHE A 143 23.82 13.48 -34.76
N MET A 144 23.53 12.17 -34.66
CA MET A 144 24.28 11.14 -35.39
C MET A 144 24.13 11.32 -36.90
N VAL A 145 22.93 11.64 -37.40
CA VAL A 145 22.67 11.94 -38.82
C VAL A 145 23.34 13.24 -39.24
N LEU A 146 23.27 14.29 -38.37
CA LEU A 146 23.82 15.60 -38.65
C LEU A 146 25.36 15.59 -38.72
N PHE A 147 26.02 15.00 -37.74
CA PHE A 147 27.48 15.00 -37.64
C PHE A 147 28.15 13.84 -38.38
N ARG A 148 27.36 12.82 -38.77
CA ARG A 148 27.87 11.57 -39.39
C ARG A 148 29.02 10.93 -38.61
N ASN A 149 29.12 11.23 -37.32
CA ASN A 149 30.12 10.71 -36.43
C ASN A 149 29.51 10.50 -35.05
N ILE A 150 29.55 9.25 -34.58
CA ILE A 150 28.97 8.84 -33.29
C ILE A 150 29.63 9.56 -32.11
N GLY A 151 30.95 9.74 -32.17
CA GLY A 151 31.69 10.41 -31.08
C GLY A 151 31.25 11.86 -30.88
N LEU A 152 31.08 12.60 -31.99
CA LEU A 152 30.59 13.98 -31.96
C LEU A 152 29.13 14.06 -31.48
N ALA A 153 28.30 13.12 -31.91
CA ALA A 153 26.89 13.06 -31.49
C ALA A 153 26.77 12.82 -29.97
N VAL A 154 27.56 11.89 -29.40
CA VAL A 154 27.62 11.64 -27.96
C VAL A 154 28.15 12.85 -27.21
N LEU A 155 29.19 13.51 -27.70
CA LEU A 155 29.72 14.71 -27.07
C LEU A 155 28.69 15.86 -27.03
N ALA A 156 27.94 16.02 -28.11
CA ALA A 156 26.90 17.05 -28.24
C ALA A 156 25.69 16.85 -27.33
N ILE A 157 25.36 15.62 -26.93
CA ILE A 157 24.23 15.34 -26.04
C ILE A 157 24.57 15.53 -24.56
N ILE A 158 25.87 15.48 -24.16
CA ILE A 158 26.31 15.61 -22.77
C ILE A 158 25.77 16.87 -22.10
N PRO A 159 25.83 18.07 -22.67
CA PRO A 159 25.30 19.28 -22.03
C PRO A 159 23.79 19.20 -21.77
N ASN A 160 23.04 18.57 -22.67
CA ASN A 160 21.60 18.41 -22.52
C ASN A 160 21.26 17.46 -21.35
N ILE A 161 21.97 16.34 -21.24
CA ILE A 161 21.80 15.39 -20.13
C ILE A 161 22.21 16.06 -18.81
N LEU A 162 23.30 16.80 -18.79
CA LEU A 162 23.80 17.51 -17.62
C LEU A 162 22.79 18.57 -17.14
N SER A 163 22.24 19.36 -18.06
CA SER A 163 21.22 20.37 -17.77
C SER A 163 19.94 19.73 -17.18
N ALA A 164 19.44 18.68 -17.81
CA ALA A 164 18.28 17.95 -17.28
C ALA A 164 18.55 17.33 -15.92
N GLY A 165 19.75 16.74 -15.73
CA GLY A 165 20.16 16.15 -14.46
C GLY A 165 20.28 17.18 -13.33
N ILE A 166 20.82 18.36 -13.61
CA ILE A 166 20.91 19.45 -12.61
C ILE A 166 19.51 19.92 -12.22
N ILE A 167 18.62 20.14 -13.18
CA ILE A 167 17.26 20.61 -12.89
C ILE A 167 16.49 19.57 -12.06
N LEU A 168 16.51 18.30 -12.48
CA LEU A 168 15.83 17.22 -11.74
C LEU A 168 16.46 16.99 -10.36
N GLY A 169 17.80 17.07 -10.26
CA GLY A 169 18.52 16.93 -8.99
C GLY A 169 18.22 18.07 -8.02
N LEU A 170 18.15 19.31 -8.50
CA LEU A 170 17.76 20.46 -7.68
C LEU A 170 16.32 20.37 -7.20
N MET A 171 15.38 19.97 -8.06
CA MET A 171 13.98 19.76 -7.67
C MET A 171 13.88 18.69 -6.57
N GLY A 172 14.58 17.57 -6.75
CA GLY A 172 14.60 16.51 -5.73
C GLY A 172 15.24 16.95 -4.40
N TRP A 173 16.28 17.80 -4.45
CA TRP A 173 16.93 18.32 -3.25
C TRP A 173 16.09 19.37 -2.53
N LEU A 174 15.33 20.19 -3.26
CA LEU A 174 14.41 21.18 -2.70
C LEU A 174 13.07 20.57 -2.23
N GLY A 175 12.84 19.27 -2.50
CA GLY A 175 11.61 18.59 -2.11
C GLY A 175 10.36 19.05 -2.88
N ILE A 176 10.55 19.52 -4.11
CA ILE A 176 9.49 20.00 -5.01
C ILE A 176 9.11 18.89 -6.01
#